data_651cb82a8c8f4a6af233cbe129c7b367
#
_entry.id   651cb82a8c8f4a6af233cbe129c7b367
#
_cell.length_a   1.000
_cell.length_b   1.000
_cell.length_c   1.000
_cell.angle_alpha   90.00
_cell.angle_beta   90.00
_cell.angle_gamma   90.00
#
_symmetry.space_group_name_H-M   'P 1'
#
loop_
_entity.id
_entity.type
_entity.pdbx_description
1 polymer ?
#
loop_
_entity_poly.entity_id
_entity_poly.type
_entity_poly.pdbx_seq_one_letter_code
_entity_poly.pdbx_strand_id
1 'polypeptide(L)'
;MTEPDSGAATRAERTPTLPTLLRCCAALAATPGRLLRPRRPDTALLANLEVLPPPAASAAVRLTVLTQATMSAPTTIVAEGVRSLKHMRLSMAAFLVEHPKARFLIDPALCAGVHERVLPELPFPVPLLVAPDKPVLGLSDALAAHDIAGEDIDFVIPTHLHWDHVSGLLELPASVEIRLPGVEYDWAMGGPHAPAGVARGPLRGRGFDRVELDGPPVLTFSRSKDLFGDGSVLLVDLAGHTPGSIGVLLAVDDGSRVLFAGDAVWSKLQVDLLREKAPMPGKLFDADRDAAFTTIHRLHALPDGIELVASHDYAAVTARAAK
;
A
#
# COMPACT_ATOMS: atom_id res chain seq x y z
N MET A 1 1.13 -39.41 4.13
CA MET A 1 1.64 -38.38 3.20
C MET A 1 0.42 -37.72 2.60
N THR A 2 -0.10 -36.71 3.24
CA THR A 2 -1.19 -35.86 2.73
C THR A 2 -0.53 -34.73 1.97
N GLU A 3 -0.82 -34.60 0.67
CA GLU A 3 -0.41 -33.46 -0.14
C GLU A 3 -0.86 -32.16 0.53
N PRO A 4 -0.04 -31.10 0.55
CA PRO A 4 -0.48 -29.81 1.03
C PRO A 4 -1.57 -29.29 0.07
N ASP A 5 -2.74 -29.05 0.63
CA ASP A 5 -3.87 -28.42 -0.05
C ASP A 5 -3.38 -27.14 -0.73
N SER A 6 -3.41 -27.12 -2.07
CA SER A 6 -3.02 -25.95 -2.86
C SER A 6 -4.01 -24.84 -2.54
N GLY A 7 -3.59 -23.86 -1.74
CA GLY A 7 -4.40 -22.79 -1.19
C GLY A 7 -4.98 -21.79 -2.20
N ALA A 8 -5.32 -22.23 -3.41
CA ALA A 8 -6.03 -21.42 -4.39
C ALA A 8 -7.45 -21.11 -3.88
N ALA A 9 -7.87 -19.85 -3.98
CA ALA A 9 -9.21 -19.41 -3.61
C ALA A 9 -10.26 -20.29 -4.31
N THR A 10 -11.21 -20.81 -3.54
CA THR A 10 -12.34 -21.53 -4.14
C THR A 10 -13.14 -20.56 -5.01
N ARG A 11 -13.79 -21.06 -6.06
CA ARG A 11 -14.61 -20.24 -6.97
C ARG A 11 -15.69 -19.43 -6.24
N ALA A 12 -16.14 -19.90 -5.07
CA ALA A 12 -17.15 -19.24 -4.23
C ALA A 12 -16.63 -18.00 -3.49
N GLU A 13 -15.31 -17.89 -3.27
CA GLU A 13 -14.69 -16.75 -2.52
C GLU A 13 -14.28 -15.60 -3.42
N ARG A 14 -14.23 -15.81 -4.74
CA ARG A 14 -13.89 -14.74 -5.69
C ARG A 14 -15.02 -13.72 -5.74
N THR A 15 -14.66 -12.45 -5.86
CA THR A 15 -15.63 -11.38 -6.11
C THR A 15 -16.41 -11.69 -7.38
N PRO A 16 -17.75 -11.61 -7.38
CA PRO A 16 -18.55 -11.88 -8.57
C PRO A 16 -18.15 -10.98 -9.75
N THR A 17 -17.98 -11.57 -10.92
CA THR A 17 -17.55 -10.84 -12.13
C THR A 17 -18.55 -9.78 -12.57
N LEU A 18 -19.86 -10.05 -12.53
CA LEU A 18 -20.88 -9.11 -13.00
C LEU A 18 -20.92 -7.81 -12.19
N PRO A 19 -20.97 -7.78 -10.84
CA PRO A 19 -20.86 -6.57 -10.07
C PRO A 19 -19.57 -5.80 -10.34
N THR A 20 -18.44 -6.50 -10.54
CA THR A 20 -17.15 -5.86 -10.87
C THR A 20 -17.21 -5.19 -12.23
N LEU A 21 -17.75 -5.86 -13.25
CA LEU A 21 -17.93 -5.27 -14.59
C LEU A 21 -18.83 -4.03 -14.54
N LEU A 22 -19.93 -4.07 -13.80
CA LEU A 22 -20.83 -2.92 -13.64
C LEU A 22 -20.11 -1.73 -12.97
N ARG A 23 -19.28 -1.99 -11.95
CA ARG A 23 -18.44 -0.96 -11.32
C ARG A 23 -17.40 -0.41 -12.30
N CYS A 24 -16.73 -1.25 -13.08
CA CYS A 24 -15.80 -0.82 -14.11
C CYS A 24 -16.49 0.07 -15.17
N CYS A 25 -17.66 -0.33 -15.67
CA CYS A 25 -18.44 0.47 -16.63
C CYS A 25 -18.84 1.82 -16.05
N ALA A 26 -19.34 1.86 -14.81
CA ALA A 26 -19.70 3.10 -14.12
C ALA A 26 -18.47 4.01 -13.87
N ALA A 27 -17.33 3.41 -13.54
CA ALA A 27 -16.07 4.14 -13.37
C ALA A 27 -15.56 4.73 -14.68
N LEU A 28 -15.57 3.94 -15.76
CA LEU A 28 -15.20 4.39 -17.10
C LEU A 28 -16.11 5.52 -17.59
N ALA A 29 -17.42 5.41 -17.40
CA ALA A 29 -18.39 6.45 -17.79
C ALA A 29 -18.19 7.75 -17.00
N ALA A 30 -17.78 7.69 -15.74
CA ALA A 30 -17.51 8.87 -14.91
C ALA A 30 -16.15 9.53 -15.20
N THR A 31 -15.18 8.79 -15.74
CA THR A 31 -13.80 9.24 -15.92
C THR A 31 -13.67 10.49 -16.78
N PRO A 32 -14.26 10.61 -18.00
CA PRO A 32 -14.09 11.79 -18.83
C PRO A 32 -14.55 13.08 -18.15
N GLY A 33 -15.66 13.04 -17.43
CA GLY A 33 -16.18 14.20 -16.68
C GLY A 33 -15.19 14.68 -15.61
N ARG A 34 -14.56 13.75 -14.91
CA ARG A 34 -13.59 14.05 -13.83
C ARG A 34 -12.23 14.49 -14.38
N LEU A 35 -11.80 13.98 -15.53
CA LEU A 35 -10.60 14.48 -16.18
C LEU A 35 -10.73 15.94 -16.63
N LEU A 36 -11.94 16.36 -17.04
CA LEU A 36 -12.22 17.75 -17.41
C LEU A 36 -12.50 18.66 -16.21
N ARG A 37 -13.16 18.12 -15.19
CA ARG A 37 -13.55 18.81 -13.96
C ARG A 37 -13.17 17.98 -12.74
N PRO A 38 -11.88 17.99 -12.36
CA PRO A 38 -11.41 17.24 -11.20
C PRO A 38 -12.05 17.76 -9.92
N ARG A 39 -12.04 16.94 -8.88
CA ARG A 39 -12.51 17.33 -7.55
C ARG A 39 -11.71 18.53 -7.07
N ARG A 40 -12.44 19.52 -6.51
CA ARG A 40 -11.79 20.70 -5.94
C ARG A 40 -11.20 20.36 -4.57
N PRO A 41 -10.00 20.87 -4.26
CA PRO A 41 -9.45 20.77 -2.92
C PRO A 41 -10.38 21.39 -1.88
N ASP A 42 -10.41 20.80 -0.69
CA ASP A 42 -11.09 21.36 0.48
C ASP A 42 -10.15 22.33 1.20
N THR A 43 -10.26 23.61 0.86
CA THR A 43 -9.45 24.68 1.45
C THR A 43 -9.79 24.92 2.92
N ALA A 44 -11.02 24.61 3.36
CA ALA A 44 -11.40 24.73 4.76
C ALA A 44 -10.73 23.65 5.60
N LEU A 45 -10.69 22.41 5.09
CA LEU A 45 -9.93 21.34 5.74
C LEU A 45 -8.45 21.71 5.86
N LEU A 46 -7.81 22.15 4.78
CA LEU A 46 -6.39 22.53 4.80
C LEU A 46 -6.09 23.65 5.81
N ALA A 47 -6.96 24.66 5.89
CA ALA A 47 -6.77 25.78 6.81
C ALA A 47 -6.91 25.37 8.29
N ASN A 48 -7.57 24.25 8.59
CA ASN A 48 -7.82 23.78 9.95
C ASN A 48 -7.02 22.53 10.32
N LEU A 49 -6.15 22.03 9.43
CA LEU A 49 -5.27 20.91 9.77
C LEU A 49 -4.22 21.36 10.78
N GLU A 50 -4.20 20.70 11.91
CA GLU A 50 -3.12 20.83 12.88
C GLU A 50 -1.93 19.95 12.44
N VAL A 51 -0.72 20.50 12.52
CA VAL A 51 0.53 19.79 12.21
C VAL A 51 1.33 19.66 13.50
N LEU A 52 1.42 18.43 14.00
CA LEU A 52 2.14 18.11 15.23
C LEU A 52 3.51 17.48 14.90
N PRO A 53 4.57 17.79 15.65
CA PRO A 53 5.85 17.14 15.43
C PRO A 53 5.76 15.64 15.77
N PRO A 54 6.50 14.78 15.05
CA PRO A 54 6.65 13.40 15.50
C PRO A 54 7.47 13.37 16.79
N PRO A 55 7.30 12.35 17.64
CA PRO A 55 8.14 12.18 18.83
C PRO A 55 9.61 12.07 18.43
N ALA A 56 10.51 12.51 19.33
CA ALA A 56 11.93 12.28 19.16
C ALA A 56 12.21 10.78 19.16
N ALA A 57 12.97 10.31 18.17
CA ALA A 57 13.38 8.92 18.12
C ALA A 57 14.64 8.72 18.97
N SER A 58 14.63 7.69 19.84
CA SER A 58 15.81 7.27 20.59
C SER A 58 16.56 6.11 19.92
N ALA A 59 16.00 5.56 18.84
CA ALA A 59 16.62 4.58 17.94
C ALA A 59 16.42 5.02 16.48
N ALA A 60 17.21 4.45 15.59
CA ALA A 60 17.05 4.59 14.14
C ALA A 60 17.01 3.22 13.48
N VAL A 61 16.43 3.15 12.29
CA VAL A 61 16.33 1.94 11.50
C VAL A 61 17.19 2.04 10.25
N ARG A 62 17.74 0.91 9.80
CA ARG A 62 18.24 0.78 8.44
C ARG A 62 17.08 0.43 7.52
N LEU A 63 17.04 1.04 6.36
CA LEU A 63 16.00 0.86 5.36
C LEU A 63 16.62 0.40 4.04
N THR A 64 16.16 -0.73 3.52
CA THR A 64 16.55 -1.24 2.20
C THR A 64 15.32 -1.38 1.32
N VAL A 65 15.40 -0.86 0.10
CA VAL A 65 14.31 -0.93 -0.88
C VAL A 65 14.53 -2.13 -1.80
N LEU A 66 13.55 -3.02 -1.86
CA LEU A 66 13.55 -4.24 -2.67
C LEU A 66 12.62 -4.04 -3.88
N THR A 67 13.13 -3.50 -4.98
CA THR A 67 12.34 -3.30 -6.19
C THR A 67 12.09 -4.63 -6.89
N GLN A 68 10.81 -4.97 -7.17
CA GLN A 68 10.43 -6.29 -7.69
C GLN A 68 9.85 -6.23 -9.10
N ALA A 69 9.07 -5.20 -9.42
CA ALA A 69 8.49 -5.00 -10.74
C ALA A 69 8.11 -3.54 -10.98
N THR A 70 7.67 -3.27 -12.20
CA THR A 70 7.06 -1.99 -12.56
C THR A 70 5.82 -2.24 -13.42
N MET A 71 5.02 -1.21 -13.56
CA MET A 71 3.98 -1.13 -14.57
C MET A 71 3.87 0.29 -15.10
N SER A 72 3.10 0.50 -16.15
CA SER A 72 2.91 1.82 -16.75
C SER A 72 1.43 2.20 -16.72
N ALA A 73 1.12 3.43 -16.30
CA ALA A 73 -0.25 3.95 -16.32
C ALA A 73 -0.29 5.37 -16.89
N PRO A 74 -1.38 5.76 -17.58
CA PRO A 74 -1.56 7.14 -18.03
C PRO A 74 -1.53 8.10 -16.85
N THR A 75 -0.76 9.20 -16.93
CA THR A 75 -0.67 10.21 -15.87
C THR A 75 -2.04 10.73 -15.45
N THR A 76 -2.95 10.90 -16.43
CA THR A 76 -4.32 11.35 -16.20
C THR A 76 -5.17 10.39 -15.35
N ILE A 77 -4.81 9.12 -15.32
CA ILE A 77 -5.46 8.08 -14.54
C ILE A 77 -4.92 8.07 -13.11
N VAL A 78 -3.60 8.25 -12.96
CA VAL A 78 -2.95 8.35 -11.65
C VAL A 78 -3.40 9.60 -10.89
N ALA A 79 -3.46 10.75 -11.58
CA ALA A 79 -3.90 12.02 -10.99
C ALA A 79 -4.94 12.67 -11.89
N GLU A 80 -6.21 12.65 -11.46
CA GLU A 80 -7.32 13.18 -12.27
C GLU A 80 -7.16 14.67 -12.58
N GLY A 81 -7.51 15.05 -13.81
CA GLY A 81 -7.44 16.45 -14.26
C GLY A 81 -6.04 16.92 -14.66
N VAL A 82 -5.01 16.12 -14.49
CA VAL A 82 -3.68 16.40 -15.04
C VAL A 82 -3.73 16.19 -16.55
N ARG A 83 -3.52 17.25 -17.31
CA ARG A 83 -3.55 17.22 -18.79
C ARG A 83 -2.21 16.75 -19.33
N SER A 84 -2.00 15.45 -19.42
CA SER A 84 -0.78 14.83 -19.93
C SER A 84 -1.12 13.62 -20.79
N LEU A 85 -0.45 13.49 -21.93
CA LEU A 85 -0.49 12.29 -22.77
C LEU A 85 0.60 11.27 -22.37
N LYS A 86 1.43 11.60 -21.38
CA LYS A 86 2.51 10.74 -20.92
C LYS A 86 1.96 9.63 -20.03
N HIS A 87 2.68 8.53 -20.00
CA HIS A 87 2.53 7.48 -19.02
C HIS A 87 3.51 7.72 -17.87
N MET A 88 3.10 7.36 -16.67
CA MET A 88 3.97 7.27 -15.50
C MET A 88 4.38 5.80 -15.32
N ARG A 89 5.64 5.60 -14.99
CA ARG A 89 6.11 4.32 -14.50
C ARG A 89 5.73 4.20 -13.02
N LEU A 90 5.11 3.09 -12.66
CA LEU A 90 4.73 2.76 -11.30
C LEU A 90 5.63 1.65 -10.79
N SER A 91 6.06 1.74 -9.53
CA SER A 91 6.90 0.75 -8.85
C SER A 91 6.05 -0.28 -8.13
N MET A 92 6.58 -1.47 -7.97
CA MET A 92 6.14 -2.49 -7.01
C MET A 92 7.37 -2.94 -6.24
N ALA A 93 7.43 -2.64 -4.95
CA ALA A 93 8.59 -2.83 -4.11
C ALA A 93 8.19 -3.22 -2.69
N ALA A 94 9.01 -4.07 -2.07
CA ALA A 94 8.99 -4.30 -0.64
C ALA A 94 10.05 -3.42 0.05
N PHE A 95 9.86 -3.13 1.33
CA PHE A 95 10.78 -2.31 2.10
C PHE A 95 11.24 -3.08 3.34
N LEU A 96 12.51 -3.46 3.34
CA LEU A 96 13.14 -4.15 4.45
C LEU A 96 13.59 -3.12 5.49
N VAL A 97 13.15 -3.32 6.72
CA VAL A 97 13.47 -2.46 7.86
C VAL A 97 14.21 -3.27 8.91
N GLU A 98 15.41 -2.82 9.27
CA GLU A 98 16.21 -3.41 10.33
C GLU A 98 16.23 -2.45 11.52
N HIS A 99 15.47 -2.81 12.56
CA HIS A 99 15.43 -2.14 13.86
C HIS A 99 16.32 -2.91 14.85
N PRO A 100 16.92 -2.27 15.88
CA PRO A 100 17.71 -3.00 16.89
C PRO A 100 17.02 -4.17 17.58
N LYS A 101 15.66 -4.19 17.58
CA LYS A 101 14.84 -5.24 18.23
C LYS A 101 14.20 -6.22 17.25
N ALA A 102 14.16 -5.92 15.94
CA ALA A 102 13.47 -6.75 14.94
C ALA A 102 13.88 -6.41 13.51
N ARG A 103 13.76 -7.38 12.62
CA ARG A 103 13.85 -7.21 11.17
C ARG A 103 12.49 -7.52 10.54
N PHE A 104 11.91 -6.57 9.82
CA PHE A 104 10.58 -6.73 9.28
C PHE A 104 10.44 -6.10 7.89
N LEU A 105 9.35 -6.43 7.21
CA LEU A 105 9.02 -5.85 5.90
C LEU A 105 7.81 -4.92 6.03
N ILE A 106 7.90 -3.76 5.40
CA ILE A 106 6.73 -2.98 5.00
C ILE A 106 6.38 -3.43 3.59
N ASP A 107 5.14 -3.86 3.38
CA ASP A 107 4.64 -4.40 2.10
C ASP A 107 5.58 -5.47 1.51
N PRO A 108 5.38 -6.78 1.78
CA PRO A 108 6.17 -7.84 1.16
C PRO A 108 6.01 -7.92 -0.38
N ALA A 109 5.13 -7.12 -0.93
CA ALA A 109 4.81 -6.88 -2.34
C ALA A 109 4.60 -8.18 -3.15
N LEU A 110 5.51 -8.57 -4.06
CA LEU A 110 5.23 -9.60 -5.06
C LEU A 110 5.96 -10.91 -4.82
N CYS A 111 5.31 -12.04 -5.14
CA CYS A 111 5.96 -13.31 -5.38
C CYS A 111 6.33 -13.47 -6.87
N ALA A 112 7.34 -14.28 -7.18
CA ALA A 112 7.77 -14.55 -8.57
C ALA A 112 6.65 -15.06 -9.47
N GLY A 113 5.81 -15.95 -8.94
CA GLY A 113 4.67 -16.54 -9.66
C GLY A 113 3.36 -15.75 -9.57
N VAL A 114 3.40 -14.43 -9.38
CA VAL A 114 2.19 -13.60 -9.13
C VAL A 114 1.15 -13.71 -10.26
N HIS A 115 1.58 -13.79 -11.51
CA HIS A 115 0.68 -13.92 -12.66
C HIS A 115 -0.14 -15.21 -12.66
N GLU A 116 0.44 -16.28 -12.20
CA GLU A 116 -0.15 -17.63 -12.20
C GLU A 116 -0.84 -17.96 -10.87
N ARG A 117 -0.35 -17.42 -9.75
CA ARG A 117 -0.76 -17.81 -8.41
C ARG A 117 -1.73 -16.84 -7.75
N VAL A 118 -1.63 -15.54 -8.04
CA VAL A 118 -2.36 -14.49 -7.31
C VAL A 118 -3.35 -13.75 -8.21
N LEU A 119 -2.91 -13.25 -9.37
CA LEU A 119 -3.81 -12.53 -10.28
C LEU A 119 -5.07 -13.31 -10.68
N PRO A 120 -5.06 -14.65 -10.86
CA PRO A 120 -6.27 -15.42 -11.14
C PRO A 120 -7.32 -15.43 -10.02
N GLU A 121 -6.97 -15.01 -8.79
CA GLU A 121 -7.93 -14.87 -7.69
C GLU A 121 -8.79 -13.60 -7.84
N LEU A 122 -8.27 -12.58 -8.54
CA LEU A 122 -8.99 -11.34 -8.73
C LEU A 122 -10.12 -11.47 -9.74
N PRO A 123 -11.22 -10.71 -9.59
CA PRO A 123 -12.34 -10.77 -10.52
C PRO A 123 -11.98 -10.17 -11.88
N PHE A 124 -12.46 -10.78 -12.98
CA PHE A 124 -12.33 -10.18 -14.30
C PHE A 124 -13.10 -8.82 -14.36
N PRO A 125 -12.52 -7.72 -14.95
CA PRO A 125 -11.27 -7.67 -15.73
C PRO A 125 -10.03 -7.20 -14.94
N VAL A 126 -10.07 -7.18 -13.61
CA VAL A 126 -9.02 -6.61 -12.75
C VAL A 126 -7.61 -7.10 -13.11
N PRO A 127 -7.35 -8.40 -13.31
CA PRO A 127 -6.01 -8.88 -13.67
C PRO A 127 -5.41 -8.20 -14.91
N LEU A 128 -6.25 -7.85 -15.89
CA LEU A 128 -5.80 -7.21 -17.12
C LEU A 128 -5.42 -5.73 -16.93
N LEU A 129 -5.92 -5.12 -15.85
CA LEU A 129 -5.74 -3.69 -15.56
C LEU A 129 -4.53 -3.43 -14.65
N VAL A 130 -4.13 -4.44 -13.86
CA VAL A 130 -3.17 -4.25 -12.76
C VAL A 130 -1.94 -5.15 -12.85
N ALA A 131 -1.87 -6.04 -13.85
CA ALA A 131 -0.74 -6.96 -13.98
C ALA A 131 0.60 -6.21 -14.10
N PRO A 132 1.63 -6.58 -13.31
CA PRO A 132 2.96 -6.00 -13.44
C PRO A 132 3.63 -6.41 -14.75
N ASP A 133 4.57 -5.60 -15.20
CA ASP A 133 5.44 -5.95 -16.31
C ASP A 133 6.31 -7.16 -15.95
N LYS A 134 6.60 -8.02 -16.94
CA LYS A 134 7.54 -9.14 -16.78
C LYS A 134 8.96 -8.70 -17.18
N PRO A 135 10.01 -9.23 -16.52
CA PRO A 135 9.98 -10.21 -15.44
C PRO A 135 9.61 -9.61 -14.09
N VAL A 136 9.04 -10.42 -13.18
CA VAL A 136 8.82 -10.09 -11.78
C VAL A 136 9.92 -10.73 -10.94
N LEU A 137 10.64 -9.95 -10.16
CA LEU A 137 11.55 -10.45 -9.14
C LEU A 137 10.74 -10.84 -7.90
N GLY A 138 10.75 -12.11 -7.52
CA GLY A 138 10.06 -12.57 -6.30
C GLY A 138 10.70 -12.01 -5.04
N LEU A 139 9.94 -12.03 -3.94
CA LEU A 139 10.44 -11.53 -2.66
C LEU A 139 11.67 -12.32 -2.18
N SER A 140 11.64 -13.66 -2.30
CA SER A 140 12.77 -14.50 -1.90
C SER A 140 14.07 -14.12 -2.63
N ASP A 141 14.01 -13.92 -3.95
CA ASP A 141 15.17 -13.52 -4.74
C ASP A 141 15.61 -12.09 -4.40
N ALA A 142 14.63 -11.19 -4.15
CA ALA A 142 14.93 -9.83 -3.75
C ALA A 142 15.63 -9.75 -2.39
N LEU A 143 15.22 -10.56 -1.41
CA LEU A 143 15.88 -10.68 -0.11
C LEU A 143 17.27 -11.33 -0.25
N ALA A 144 17.38 -12.41 -1.03
CA ALA A 144 18.64 -13.12 -1.25
C ALA A 144 19.71 -12.24 -1.90
N ALA A 145 19.34 -11.26 -2.73
CA ALA A 145 20.25 -10.27 -3.28
C ALA A 145 20.93 -9.37 -2.22
N HIS A 146 20.41 -9.38 -0.99
CA HIS A 146 20.94 -8.68 0.18
C HIS A 146 21.43 -9.64 1.27
N ASP A 147 21.67 -10.92 0.94
CA ASP A 147 22.08 -11.96 1.88
C ASP A 147 21.08 -12.17 3.05
N ILE A 148 19.79 -11.98 2.81
CA ILE A 148 18.69 -12.14 3.77
C ILE A 148 17.85 -13.35 3.35
N ALA A 149 17.55 -14.23 4.30
CA ALA A 149 16.61 -15.34 4.12
C ALA A 149 15.21 -14.93 4.62
N GLY A 150 14.17 -15.61 4.13
CA GLY A 150 12.80 -15.37 4.61
C GLY A 150 12.63 -15.66 6.10
N GLU A 151 13.41 -16.58 6.64
CA GLU A 151 13.47 -16.94 8.07
C GLU A 151 14.06 -15.85 8.96
N ASP A 152 14.79 -14.89 8.37
CA ASP A 152 15.36 -13.74 9.08
C ASP A 152 14.34 -12.63 9.32
N ILE A 153 13.12 -12.77 8.78
CA ILE A 153 12.04 -11.80 8.92
C ILE A 153 11.16 -12.17 10.12
N ASP A 154 11.10 -11.29 11.12
CA ASP A 154 10.33 -11.51 12.34
C ASP A 154 8.81 -11.35 12.11
N PHE A 155 8.41 -10.32 11.33
CA PHE A 155 7.01 -10.05 10.98
C PHE A 155 6.92 -9.16 9.75
N VAL A 156 5.69 -8.95 9.24
CA VAL A 156 5.41 -7.98 8.16
C VAL A 156 4.36 -6.96 8.59
N ILE A 157 4.48 -5.75 8.08
CA ILE A 157 3.51 -4.65 8.23
C ILE A 157 3.05 -4.26 6.83
N PRO A 158 2.00 -4.87 6.27
CA PRO A 158 1.42 -4.35 5.04
C PRO A 158 0.73 -3.01 5.33
N THR A 159 0.90 -2.04 4.44
CA THR A 159 0.18 -0.77 4.51
C THR A 159 -1.32 -0.99 4.36
N HIS A 160 -1.71 -2.02 3.60
CA HIS A 160 -3.06 -2.54 3.41
C HIS A 160 -3.01 -3.94 2.75
N LEU A 161 -4.16 -4.59 2.57
CA LEU A 161 -4.21 -6.00 2.12
C LEU A 161 -4.57 -6.20 0.64
N HIS A 162 -4.26 -5.26 -0.25
CA HIS A 162 -4.35 -5.54 -1.69
C HIS A 162 -3.24 -6.50 -2.13
N TRP A 163 -3.51 -7.22 -3.21
CA TRP A 163 -2.73 -8.34 -3.72
C TRP A 163 -1.24 -7.97 -3.96
N ASP A 164 -0.96 -6.78 -4.47
CA ASP A 164 0.37 -6.31 -4.85
C ASP A 164 1.22 -5.80 -3.67
N HIS A 165 0.62 -5.73 -2.48
CA HIS A 165 1.31 -5.45 -1.22
C HIS A 165 1.57 -6.70 -0.38
N VAL A 166 0.88 -7.82 -0.68
CA VAL A 166 0.92 -9.02 0.17
C VAL A 166 1.26 -10.33 -0.54
N SER A 167 1.39 -10.32 -1.88
CA SER A 167 1.67 -11.54 -2.66
C SER A 167 2.99 -12.20 -2.27
N GLY A 168 4.01 -11.42 -1.90
CA GLY A 168 5.31 -11.90 -1.44
C GLY A 168 5.23 -12.76 -0.17
N LEU A 169 4.14 -12.68 0.58
CA LEU A 169 3.89 -13.60 1.70
C LEU A 169 3.96 -15.07 1.28
N LEU A 170 3.62 -15.41 0.04
CA LEU A 170 3.73 -16.78 -0.48
C LEU A 170 5.17 -17.31 -0.53
N GLU A 171 6.16 -16.46 -0.35
CA GLU A 171 7.59 -16.77 -0.35
C GLU A 171 8.25 -16.60 1.03
N LEU A 172 7.46 -16.29 2.06
CA LEU A 172 7.91 -16.25 3.45
C LEU A 172 7.40 -17.47 4.23
N PRO A 173 8.10 -17.90 5.29
CA PRO A 173 7.61 -18.91 6.22
C PRO A 173 6.22 -18.56 6.74
N ALA A 174 5.34 -19.56 6.92
CA ALA A 174 3.99 -19.34 7.44
C ALA A 174 3.97 -18.81 8.89
N SER A 175 5.07 -18.97 9.62
CA SER A 175 5.27 -18.45 10.97
C SER A 175 5.49 -16.94 11.04
N VAL A 176 5.82 -16.29 9.92
CA VAL A 176 5.96 -14.82 9.86
C VAL A 176 4.59 -14.19 10.00
N GLU A 177 4.37 -13.46 11.11
CA GLU A 177 3.09 -12.81 11.43
C GLU A 177 2.86 -11.55 10.61
N ILE A 178 1.58 -11.24 10.40
CA ILE A 178 1.12 -10.01 9.77
C ILE A 178 0.61 -9.06 10.86
N ARG A 179 1.16 -7.85 10.94
CA ARG A 179 0.75 -6.81 11.90
C ARG A 179 0.04 -5.67 11.18
N LEU A 180 -1.23 -5.45 11.50
CA LEU A 180 -2.06 -4.43 10.86
C LEU A 180 -3.31 -4.13 11.70
N PRO A 181 -4.03 -3.01 11.44
CA PRO A 181 -5.29 -2.72 12.12
C PRO A 181 -6.34 -3.81 11.88
N GLY A 182 -7.06 -4.18 12.96
CA GLY A 182 -8.08 -5.23 12.90
C GLY A 182 -9.17 -4.97 11.87
N VAL A 183 -9.52 -3.69 11.64
CA VAL A 183 -10.52 -3.28 10.62
C VAL A 183 -10.08 -3.65 9.20
N GLU A 184 -8.80 -3.63 8.90
CA GLU A 184 -8.26 -4.05 7.59
C GLU A 184 -8.41 -5.55 7.39
N TYR A 185 -8.05 -6.33 8.41
CA TYR A 185 -8.24 -7.78 8.39
C TYR A 185 -9.72 -8.15 8.18
N ASP A 186 -10.60 -7.54 8.97
CA ASP A 186 -12.04 -7.85 8.93
C ASP A 186 -12.64 -7.47 7.56
N TRP A 187 -12.17 -6.37 6.96
CA TRP A 187 -12.58 -5.97 5.61
C TRP A 187 -12.08 -6.94 4.53
N ALA A 188 -10.81 -7.32 4.58
CA ALA A 188 -10.21 -8.17 3.54
C ALA A 188 -10.65 -9.63 3.64
N MET A 189 -10.73 -10.16 4.86
CA MET A 189 -10.96 -11.58 5.13
C MET A 189 -12.41 -11.88 5.51
N GLY A 190 -13.19 -10.87 5.88
CA GLY A 190 -14.60 -11.03 6.25
C GLY A 190 -15.52 -11.27 5.04
N GLY A 191 -16.73 -11.80 5.36
CA GLY A 191 -17.77 -12.02 4.35
C GLY A 191 -17.46 -13.10 3.31
N PRO A 192 -18.43 -13.38 2.42
CA PRO A 192 -18.35 -14.50 1.46
C PRO A 192 -17.43 -14.21 0.26
N HIS A 193 -17.20 -12.94 -0.05
CA HIS A 193 -16.39 -12.52 -1.21
C HIS A 193 -15.29 -11.55 -0.80
N ALA A 194 -14.11 -11.71 -1.39
CA ALA A 194 -13.01 -10.77 -1.22
C ALA A 194 -13.34 -9.42 -1.89
N PRO A 195 -12.89 -8.28 -1.34
CA PRO A 195 -12.91 -7.00 -2.05
C PRO A 195 -12.10 -7.04 -3.36
N ALA A 196 -12.37 -6.11 -4.29
CA ALA A 196 -11.88 -6.19 -5.67
C ALA A 196 -10.34 -6.26 -5.83
N GLY A 197 -9.58 -5.67 -4.94
CA GLY A 197 -8.10 -5.71 -4.95
C GLY A 197 -7.49 -6.79 -4.05
N VAL A 198 -8.31 -7.58 -3.34
CA VAL A 198 -7.82 -8.56 -2.37
C VAL A 198 -7.75 -9.96 -2.97
N ALA A 199 -6.56 -10.57 -2.90
CA ALA A 199 -6.35 -11.99 -3.09
C ALA A 199 -6.14 -12.64 -1.72
N ARG A 200 -7.01 -13.57 -1.32
CA ARG A 200 -6.95 -14.20 0.02
C ARG A 200 -5.90 -15.31 0.13
N GLY A 201 -5.45 -15.87 -1.01
CA GLY A 201 -4.47 -16.94 -1.02
C GLY A 201 -3.21 -16.65 -0.23
N PRO A 202 -2.53 -15.51 -0.44
CA PRO A 202 -1.33 -15.12 0.31
C PRO A 202 -1.54 -14.98 1.83
N LEU A 203 -2.78 -14.71 2.25
CA LEU A 203 -3.13 -14.40 3.64
C LEU A 203 -3.56 -15.63 4.46
N ARG A 204 -3.89 -16.74 3.76
CA ARG A 204 -4.42 -17.94 4.43
C ARG A 204 -3.38 -18.64 5.28
N GLY A 205 -3.84 -19.14 6.42
CA GLY A 205 -3.01 -19.93 7.35
C GLY A 205 -1.93 -19.13 8.07
N ARG A 206 -1.98 -17.77 8.00
CA ARG A 206 -1.02 -16.89 8.68
C ARG A 206 -1.58 -16.34 9.97
N GLY A 207 -0.68 -16.10 10.94
CA GLY A 207 -0.98 -15.35 12.14
C GLY A 207 -1.18 -13.86 11.83
N PHE A 208 -2.16 -13.26 12.53
CA PHE A 208 -2.44 -11.83 12.47
C PHE A 208 -2.37 -11.23 13.86
N ASP A 209 -1.48 -10.26 14.06
CA ASP A 209 -1.45 -9.38 15.22
C ASP A 209 -2.23 -8.12 14.90
N ARG A 210 -3.37 -7.91 15.57
CA ARG A 210 -4.27 -6.77 15.36
C ARG A 210 -3.76 -5.56 16.12
N VAL A 211 -3.12 -4.66 15.40
CA VAL A 211 -2.55 -3.44 15.98
C VAL A 211 -3.64 -2.38 16.15
N GLU A 212 -3.72 -1.82 17.36
CA GLU A 212 -4.57 -0.66 17.64
C GLU A 212 -3.76 0.63 17.51
N LEU A 213 -4.31 1.61 16.78
CA LEU A 213 -3.73 2.96 16.68
C LEU A 213 -4.23 3.80 17.85
N ASP A 214 -3.74 3.50 19.05
CA ASP A 214 -4.14 4.07 20.35
C ASP A 214 -3.22 5.19 20.84
N GLY A 215 -2.21 5.53 20.06
CA GLY A 215 -1.27 6.60 20.36
C GLY A 215 -1.81 8.01 20.05
N PRO A 216 -1.09 9.05 20.47
CA PRO A 216 -1.47 10.44 20.25
C PRO A 216 -1.43 10.84 18.77
N PRO A 217 -2.05 11.97 18.39
CA PRO A 217 -1.88 12.53 17.06
C PRO A 217 -0.42 12.81 16.72
N VAL A 218 -0.04 12.55 15.46
CA VAL A 218 1.32 12.75 14.92
C VAL A 218 1.23 13.33 13.52
N LEU A 219 2.04 14.34 13.22
CA LEU A 219 1.99 15.08 11.95
C LEU A 219 0.59 15.65 11.75
N THR A 220 -0.08 15.28 10.68
CA THR A 220 -1.45 15.66 10.34
C THR A 220 -2.47 14.56 10.66
N PHE A 221 -2.04 13.46 11.29
CA PHE A 221 -2.84 12.26 11.53
C PHE A 221 -3.31 12.20 12.97
N SER A 222 -4.61 11.92 13.16
CA SER A 222 -5.25 11.94 14.49
C SER A 222 -4.97 10.69 15.33
N ARG A 223 -4.53 9.59 14.72
CA ARG A 223 -4.25 8.32 15.39
C ARG A 223 -2.89 7.78 14.96
N SER A 224 -2.17 7.23 15.91
CA SER A 224 -0.87 6.63 15.68
C SER A 224 -0.61 5.43 16.57
N LYS A 225 0.49 4.72 16.32
CA LYS A 225 1.07 3.71 17.20
C LYS A 225 2.58 3.78 17.11
N ASP A 226 3.23 3.97 18.24
CA ASP A 226 4.68 3.76 18.32
C ASP A 226 4.94 2.26 18.52
N LEU A 227 5.49 1.61 17.49
CA LEU A 227 5.59 0.16 17.44
C LEU A 227 6.58 -0.40 18.50
N PHE A 228 7.66 0.34 18.77
CA PHE A 228 8.73 -0.08 19.68
C PHE A 228 8.82 0.78 20.94
N GLY A 229 8.01 1.83 21.04
CA GLY A 229 8.00 2.77 22.17
C GLY A 229 9.23 3.68 22.21
N ASP A 230 9.93 3.87 21.09
CA ASP A 230 11.17 4.63 20.99
C ASP A 230 11.15 5.72 19.89
N GLY A 231 10.02 5.95 19.26
CA GLY A 231 9.80 6.98 18.24
C GLY A 231 10.42 6.67 16.88
N SER A 232 11.01 5.47 16.70
CA SER A 232 11.70 5.11 15.45
C SER A 232 10.76 4.62 14.36
N VAL A 233 9.66 3.93 14.75
CA VAL A 233 8.66 3.34 13.85
C VAL A 233 7.27 3.69 14.34
N LEU A 234 6.59 4.58 13.63
CA LEU A 234 5.25 5.03 13.96
C LEU A 234 4.28 4.61 12.85
N LEU A 235 3.21 3.91 13.22
CA LEU A 235 2.07 3.67 12.34
C LEU A 235 1.11 4.85 12.45
N VAL A 236 0.56 5.32 11.34
CA VAL A 236 -0.42 6.41 11.29
C VAL A 236 -1.62 6.02 10.44
N ASP A 237 -2.79 6.57 10.76
CA ASP A 237 -4.05 6.27 10.07
C ASP A 237 -4.11 6.96 8.71
N LEU A 238 -4.19 6.17 7.64
CA LEU A 238 -4.37 6.62 6.26
C LEU A 238 -5.64 6.02 5.62
N ALA A 239 -6.65 5.73 6.42
CA ALA A 239 -7.90 5.14 5.92
C ALA A 239 -8.48 5.91 4.72
N GLY A 240 -9.11 5.16 3.80
CA GLY A 240 -9.75 5.69 2.61
C GLY A 240 -9.55 4.79 1.39
N HIS A 241 -8.30 4.51 1.00
CA HIS A 241 -8.01 3.51 -0.02
C HIS A 241 -8.56 2.15 0.40
N THR A 242 -8.18 1.71 1.59
CA THR A 242 -8.89 0.65 2.32
C THR A 242 -9.29 1.16 3.72
N PRO A 243 -10.22 0.48 4.43
CA PRO A 243 -10.70 0.97 5.73
C PRO A 243 -9.62 1.02 6.81
N GLY A 244 -8.62 0.16 6.73
CA GLY A 244 -7.53 0.08 7.69
C GLY A 244 -6.17 0.41 7.10
N SER A 245 -6.10 1.12 5.97
CA SER A 245 -4.83 1.61 5.40
C SER A 245 -4.04 2.40 6.44
N ILE A 246 -2.76 2.09 6.53
CA ILE A 246 -1.80 2.79 7.41
C ILE A 246 -0.63 3.35 6.63
N GLY A 247 -0.04 4.41 7.17
CA GLY A 247 1.31 4.84 6.83
C GLY A 247 2.30 4.37 7.87
N VAL A 248 3.56 4.22 7.47
CA VAL A 248 4.67 3.88 8.36
C VAL A 248 5.70 5.00 8.31
N LEU A 249 5.85 5.73 9.41
CA LEU A 249 6.85 6.79 9.57
C LEU A 249 8.08 6.22 10.26
N LEU A 250 9.23 6.29 9.59
CA LEU A 250 10.51 5.79 10.07
C LEU A 250 11.47 6.93 10.45
N ALA A 251 12.26 6.71 11.49
CA ALA A 251 13.50 7.46 11.73
C ALA A 251 14.65 6.63 11.16
N VAL A 252 15.20 7.03 10.03
CA VAL A 252 16.23 6.26 9.32
C VAL A 252 17.63 6.67 9.81
N ASP A 253 18.59 5.74 9.74
CA ASP A 253 19.96 5.92 10.22
C ASP A 253 20.76 6.96 9.42
N ASP A 254 20.29 7.34 8.24
CA ASP A 254 20.83 8.48 7.47
C ASP A 254 20.35 9.86 7.99
N GLY A 255 19.58 9.88 9.07
CA GLY A 255 19.02 11.09 9.70
C GLY A 255 17.69 11.55 9.09
N SER A 256 17.18 10.89 8.06
CA SER A 256 15.90 11.24 7.43
C SER A 256 14.69 10.72 8.22
N ARG A 257 13.53 11.41 8.04
CA ARG A 257 12.22 10.92 8.42
C ARG A 257 11.47 10.53 7.16
N VAL A 258 11.11 9.26 7.01
CA VAL A 258 10.48 8.71 5.81
C VAL A 258 9.09 8.22 6.15
N LEU A 259 8.07 8.73 5.46
CA LEU A 259 6.69 8.25 5.57
C LEU A 259 6.33 7.40 4.34
N PHE A 260 6.15 6.11 4.56
CA PHE A 260 5.54 5.21 3.57
C PHE A 260 4.03 5.37 3.63
N ALA A 261 3.43 5.79 2.52
CA ALA A 261 2.00 6.10 2.45
C ALA A 261 1.15 4.99 1.80
N GLY A 262 1.76 3.86 1.45
CA GLY A 262 1.06 2.80 0.72
C GLY A 262 0.35 3.35 -0.52
N ASP A 263 -0.89 2.97 -0.69
CA ASP A 263 -1.77 3.36 -1.79
C ASP A 263 -2.76 4.48 -1.45
N ALA A 264 -2.58 5.14 -0.31
CA ALA A 264 -3.29 6.40 -0.05
C ALA A 264 -3.11 7.36 -1.23
N VAL A 265 -1.92 7.32 -1.83
CA VAL A 265 -1.59 7.90 -3.15
C VAL A 265 -0.68 6.96 -3.93
N TRP A 266 -0.77 6.96 -5.26
CA TRP A 266 0.14 6.21 -6.13
C TRP A 266 1.38 7.00 -6.53
N SER A 267 1.32 8.31 -6.42
CA SER A 267 2.42 9.21 -6.75
C SER A 267 2.33 10.49 -5.95
N LYS A 268 3.49 11.06 -5.63
CA LYS A 268 3.62 12.39 -5.03
C LYS A 268 2.90 13.48 -5.83
N LEU A 269 2.74 13.30 -7.14
CA LEU A 269 1.97 14.22 -7.99
C LEU A 269 0.52 14.43 -7.50
N GLN A 270 -0.11 13.37 -6.94
CA GLN A 270 -1.46 13.48 -6.38
C GLN A 270 -1.47 14.38 -5.15
N VAL A 271 -0.44 14.29 -4.32
CA VAL A 271 -0.27 15.10 -3.12
C VAL A 271 0.02 16.56 -3.48
N ASP A 272 0.98 16.78 -4.39
CA ASP A 272 1.40 18.13 -4.80
C ASP A 272 0.26 18.92 -5.43
N LEU A 273 -0.61 18.26 -6.20
CA LEU A 273 -1.71 18.88 -6.92
C LEU A 273 -3.08 18.72 -6.25
N LEU A 274 -3.17 18.02 -5.12
CA LEU A 274 -4.42 17.67 -4.45
C LEU A 274 -5.40 17.01 -5.43
N ARG A 275 -5.00 15.87 -6.00
CA ARG A 275 -5.76 15.12 -7.00
C ARG A 275 -6.00 13.68 -6.55
N GLU A 276 -7.22 13.21 -6.75
CA GLU A 276 -7.55 11.79 -6.60
C GLU A 276 -7.04 10.98 -7.81
N LYS A 277 -6.99 9.67 -7.67
CA LYS A 277 -7.01 8.76 -8.82
C LYS A 277 -8.27 9.02 -9.66
N ALA A 278 -8.20 8.91 -10.98
CA ALA A 278 -9.39 9.01 -11.82
C ALA A 278 -10.46 8.00 -11.35
N PRO A 279 -11.77 8.23 -11.66
CA PRO A 279 -12.81 7.27 -11.28
C PRO A 279 -12.50 5.83 -11.68
N MET A 280 -11.89 5.63 -12.84
CA MET A 280 -11.23 4.37 -13.17
C MET A 280 -9.71 4.62 -13.01
N PRO A 281 -9.04 4.09 -11.97
CA PRO A 281 -9.39 2.95 -11.10
C PRO A 281 -10.04 3.29 -9.74
N GLY A 282 -10.14 4.55 -9.35
CA GLY A 282 -10.48 4.93 -7.99
C GLY A 282 -11.80 4.34 -7.46
N LYS A 283 -12.87 4.27 -8.28
CA LYS A 283 -14.14 3.64 -7.87
C LYS A 283 -14.05 2.10 -7.73
N LEU A 284 -12.97 1.50 -8.20
CA LEU A 284 -12.79 0.06 -8.12
C LEU A 284 -11.99 -0.32 -6.87
N PHE A 285 -10.97 0.47 -6.54
CA PHE A 285 -10.00 0.14 -5.50
C PHE A 285 -10.10 1.00 -4.24
N ASP A 286 -10.59 2.26 -4.31
CA ASP A 286 -10.77 3.06 -3.10
C ASP A 286 -12.09 2.66 -2.43
N ALA A 287 -12.02 2.15 -1.21
CA ALA A 287 -13.18 1.75 -0.42
C ALA A 287 -14.05 2.96 -0.04
N ASP A 288 -13.42 4.07 0.30
CA ASP A 288 -14.06 5.36 0.60
C ASP A 288 -13.25 6.50 -0.06
N ARG A 289 -13.79 7.04 -1.15
CA ARG A 289 -13.12 8.11 -1.91
C ARG A 289 -13.11 9.45 -1.17
N ASP A 290 -14.04 9.70 -0.29
CA ASP A 290 -14.08 10.95 0.48
C ASP A 290 -13.02 10.91 1.58
N ALA A 291 -12.90 9.79 2.28
CA ALA A 291 -11.82 9.56 3.23
C ALA A 291 -10.44 9.56 2.53
N ALA A 292 -10.29 8.89 1.37
CA ALA A 292 -9.06 8.90 0.59
C ALA A 292 -8.64 10.31 0.19
N PHE A 293 -9.60 11.16 -0.24
CA PHE A 293 -9.30 12.55 -0.58
C PHE A 293 -8.93 13.39 0.65
N THR A 294 -9.55 13.15 1.79
CA THR A 294 -9.16 13.74 3.06
C THR A 294 -7.72 13.36 3.43
N THR A 295 -7.35 12.10 3.24
CA THR A 295 -5.98 11.61 3.47
C THR A 295 -4.97 12.29 2.54
N ILE A 296 -5.32 12.53 1.26
CA ILE A 296 -4.47 13.32 0.34
C ILE A 296 -4.21 14.73 0.89
N HIS A 297 -5.22 15.40 1.47
CA HIS A 297 -5.02 16.72 2.10
C HIS A 297 -4.10 16.66 3.30
N ARG A 298 -4.20 15.62 4.13
CA ARG A 298 -3.29 15.40 5.27
C ARG A 298 -1.86 15.18 4.80
N LEU A 299 -1.65 14.39 3.74
CA LEU A 299 -0.34 14.17 3.13
C LEU A 299 0.23 15.45 2.49
N HIS A 300 -0.64 16.30 1.89
CA HIS A 300 -0.23 17.58 1.31
C HIS A 300 0.25 18.58 2.37
N ALA A 301 -0.33 18.53 3.56
CA ALA A 301 0.02 19.42 4.67
C ALA A 301 1.17 18.87 5.55
N LEU A 302 1.87 17.84 5.12
CA LEU A 302 3.06 17.36 5.83
C LEU A 302 4.13 18.48 5.91
N PRO A 303 4.82 18.60 7.06
CA PRO A 303 5.87 19.59 7.20
C PRO A 303 7.10 19.22 6.35
N ASP A 304 7.88 20.24 6.02
CA ASP A 304 9.20 20.05 5.42
C ASP A 304 10.05 19.10 6.27
N GLY A 305 10.89 18.28 5.60
CA GLY A 305 11.75 17.31 6.27
C GLY A 305 11.13 15.90 6.43
N ILE A 306 9.87 15.70 6.06
CA ILE A 306 9.28 14.37 5.92
C ILE A 306 9.37 13.93 4.45
N GLU A 307 10.20 12.92 4.19
CA GLU A 307 10.28 12.28 2.87
C GLU A 307 9.05 11.40 2.67
N LEU A 308 8.19 11.74 1.71
CA LEU A 308 7.01 10.94 1.38
C LEU A 308 7.34 9.91 0.31
N VAL A 309 7.11 8.62 0.60
CA VAL A 309 7.25 7.51 -0.33
C VAL A 309 5.89 6.82 -0.48
N ALA A 310 5.25 7.00 -1.63
CA ALA A 310 4.10 6.18 -2.03
C ALA A 310 4.62 4.89 -2.67
N SER A 311 3.94 3.75 -2.44
CA SER A 311 4.44 2.44 -2.88
C SER A 311 4.62 2.35 -4.41
N HIS A 312 3.80 3.06 -5.16
CA HIS A 312 3.85 3.08 -6.63
C HIS A 312 4.62 4.26 -7.23
N ASP A 313 5.14 5.20 -6.43
CA ASP A 313 5.93 6.32 -6.97
C ASP A 313 7.33 5.86 -7.37
N TYR A 314 7.50 5.52 -8.64
CA TYR A 314 8.77 5.02 -9.17
C TYR A 314 9.94 5.98 -8.88
N ALA A 315 9.72 7.28 -8.97
CA ALA A 315 10.77 8.27 -8.73
C ALA A 315 11.18 8.30 -7.25
N ALA A 316 10.21 8.33 -6.33
CA ALA A 316 10.47 8.33 -4.89
C ALA A 316 11.12 7.01 -4.44
N VAL A 317 10.58 5.87 -4.88
CA VAL A 317 11.13 4.53 -4.55
C VAL A 317 12.56 4.37 -5.07
N THR A 318 12.83 4.77 -6.33
CA THR A 318 14.18 4.68 -6.90
C THR A 318 15.16 5.64 -6.23
N ALA A 319 14.72 6.86 -5.90
CA ALA A 319 15.57 7.82 -5.18
C ALA A 319 15.93 7.30 -3.78
N ARG A 320 14.98 6.63 -3.11
CA ARG A 320 15.23 6.03 -1.80
C ARG A 320 16.13 4.79 -1.89
N ALA A 321 16.00 3.97 -2.93
CA ALA A 321 16.87 2.82 -3.17
C ALA A 321 18.33 3.19 -3.45
N ALA A 322 18.61 4.44 -3.82
CA ALA A 322 19.96 4.93 -4.12
C ALA A 322 20.69 5.51 -2.88
N LYS A 323 20.03 5.61 -1.74
CA LYS A 323 20.60 6.08 -0.46
C LYS A 323 21.12 4.91 0.37
#